data_4e09af4ce5d46f160376d7ae37f1739e
#
_entry.id   4e09af4ce5d46f160376d7ae37f1739e
#
_cell.length_a   1.000
_cell.length_b   1.000
_cell.length_c   1.000
_cell.angle_alpha   90.00
_cell.angle_beta   90.00
_cell.angle_gamma   90.00
#
_symmetry.space_group_name_H-M   'P 1'
#
loop_
_entity.id
_entity.type
_entity.pdbx_description
1 polymer ?
#
loop_
_entity_poly.entity_id
_entity_poly.type
_entity_poly.pdbx_seq_one_letter_code
_entity_poly.pdbx_strand_id
1 'polypeptide(L)'
;MNSPSPMLPPASLDDDALAHALASGAAEVLLALRAEVDAAGGSFVAKEVKDAGDAAAQAWLAAALAAARPDDAVLSEEAKDDASRTRADRVWIIDPLDGTREFAERPDAEAPAGQWRDDFAVHVALWQRGAGLTAGAVALPARGQVLTTADGLVPGDDSAAVLAGDRPLRIAASRSRPPEFVAALAERPDVELVPMGSAGVKVLAVADGTVDAYVHGGGQYEWDSAAPVAVARSRGLVCTRLDGSELEYNRENPWLPDLFVCPPALAPRLRELLDTVGVASVVGVDSKEGAQP
;
A
#
# COMPACT_ATOMS: atom_id res chain seq x y z
N MET A 1 -19.76 -23.93 1.70
CA MET A 1 -18.61 -24.90 1.71
C MET A 1 -17.40 -24.03 1.89
N ASN A 2 -16.70 -24.13 3.06
CA ASN A 2 -15.49 -23.33 3.26
C ASN A 2 -14.46 -23.72 2.20
N SER A 3 -14.04 -22.77 1.39
CA SER A 3 -12.87 -22.95 0.54
C SER A 3 -11.67 -23.35 1.41
N PRO A 4 -10.85 -24.33 1.01
CA PRO A 4 -9.67 -24.69 1.80
C PRO A 4 -8.76 -23.47 1.92
N SER A 5 -8.29 -23.18 3.13
CA SER A 5 -7.27 -22.13 3.32
C SER A 5 -6.03 -22.45 2.49
N PRO A 6 -5.36 -21.46 1.91
CA PRO A 6 -4.11 -21.68 1.19
C PRO A 6 -3.07 -22.39 2.05
N MET A 7 -2.22 -23.21 1.44
CA MET A 7 -1.13 -23.88 2.15
C MET A 7 -0.13 -22.84 2.69
N LEU A 8 0.37 -23.10 3.90
CA LEU A 8 1.43 -22.27 4.47
C LEU A 8 2.73 -22.40 3.65
N PRO A 9 3.45 -21.31 3.42
CA PRO A 9 4.71 -21.32 2.69
C PRO A 9 5.80 -22.10 3.45
N PRO A 10 6.69 -22.83 2.74
CA PRO A 10 7.77 -23.55 3.39
C PRO A 10 8.82 -22.57 3.97
N ALA A 11 9.37 -22.91 5.14
CA ALA A 11 10.40 -22.09 5.81
C ALA A 11 11.72 -21.96 5.01
N SER A 12 11.91 -22.80 3.99
CA SER A 12 13.12 -22.80 3.14
C SER A 12 13.14 -21.71 2.09
N LEU A 13 12.06 -20.95 1.89
CA LEU A 13 12.05 -19.81 0.97
C LEU A 13 13.01 -18.72 1.46
N ASP A 14 13.67 -18.05 0.52
CA ASP A 14 14.33 -16.78 0.82
C ASP A 14 13.29 -15.68 1.15
N ASP A 15 13.76 -14.52 1.53
CA ASP A 15 12.86 -13.49 2.05
C ASP A 15 11.97 -12.87 0.95
N ASP A 16 12.47 -12.71 -0.27
CA ASP A 16 11.67 -12.22 -1.41
C ASP A 16 10.59 -13.23 -1.81
N ALA A 17 10.97 -14.49 -1.96
CA ALA A 17 10.03 -15.57 -2.27
C ALA A 17 9.00 -15.76 -1.14
N LEU A 18 9.41 -15.59 0.11
CA LEU A 18 8.49 -15.65 1.25
C LEU A 18 7.52 -14.46 1.24
N ALA A 19 7.99 -13.23 1.01
CA ALA A 19 7.13 -12.07 0.90
C ALA A 19 6.07 -12.24 -0.20
N HIS A 20 6.48 -12.74 -1.38
CA HIS A 20 5.57 -13.08 -2.47
C HIS A 20 4.54 -14.13 -2.04
N ALA A 21 4.96 -15.23 -1.41
CA ALA A 21 4.07 -16.31 -1.00
C ALA A 21 3.06 -15.85 0.09
N LEU A 22 3.51 -15.00 1.02
CA LEU A 22 2.67 -14.41 2.06
C LEU A 22 1.60 -13.49 1.47
N ALA A 23 2.00 -12.56 0.58
CA ALA A 23 1.05 -11.65 -0.07
C ALA A 23 0.05 -12.40 -0.95
N SER A 24 0.52 -13.41 -1.70
CA SER A 24 -0.33 -14.25 -2.57
C SER A 24 -1.35 -15.07 -1.76
N GLY A 25 -0.92 -15.71 -0.68
CA GLY A 25 -1.81 -16.54 0.14
C GLY A 25 -2.88 -15.70 0.85
N ALA A 26 -2.53 -14.54 1.39
CA ALA A 26 -3.52 -13.62 1.95
C ALA A 26 -4.50 -13.11 0.88
N ALA A 27 -4.02 -12.83 -0.34
CA ALA A 27 -4.88 -12.47 -1.46
C ALA A 27 -5.89 -13.57 -1.81
N GLU A 28 -5.48 -14.84 -1.80
CA GLU A 28 -6.38 -15.97 -2.02
C GLU A 28 -7.45 -16.08 -0.93
N VAL A 29 -7.09 -15.84 0.35
CA VAL A 29 -8.04 -15.81 1.47
C VAL A 29 -9.11 -14.74 1.25
N LEU A 30 -8.71 -13.52 0.88
CA LEU A 30 -9.61 -12.41 0.63
C LEU A 30 -10.56 -12.67 -0.55
N LEU A 31 -10.05 -13.21 -1.65
CA LEU A 31 -10.86 -13.55 -2.82
C LEU A 31 -11.85 -14.68 -2.53
N ALA A 32 -11.45 -15.68 -1.73
CA ALA A 32 -12.33 -16.75 -1.30
C ALA A 32 -13.50 -16.22 -0.48
N LEU A 33 -13.26 -15.27 0.42
CA LEU A 33 -14.31 -14.64 1.21
C LEU A 33 -15.34 -13.89 0.34
N ARG A 34 -14.88 -13.12 -0.67
CA ARG A 34 -15.80 -12.48 -1.63
C ARG A 34 -16.61 -13.51 -2.43
N ALA A 35 -15.98 -14.61 -2.85
CA ALA A 35 -16.67 -15.67 -3.55
C ALA A 35 -17.74 -16.36 -2.68
N GLU A 36 -17.53 -16.51 -1.38
CA GLU A 36 -18.53 -17.02 -0.45
C GLU A 36 -19.74 -16.08 -0.32
N VAL A 37 -19.51 -14.77 -0.25
CA VAL A 37 -20.57 -13.75 -0.27
C VAL A 37 -21.40 -13.83 -1.54
N ASP A 38 -20.76 -13.95 -2.70
CA ASP A 38 -21.44 -14.05 -3.97
C ASP A 38 -22.23 -15.36 -4.10
N ALA A 39 -21.67 -16.49 -3.65
CA ALA A 39 -22.33 -17.79 -3.62
C ALA A 39 -23.55 -17.82 -2.67
N ALA A 40 -23.54 -17.01 -1.64
CA ALA A 40 -24.67 -16.82 -0.72
C ALA A 40 -25.78 -15.89 -1.26
N GLY A 41 -25.70 -15.47 -2.52
CA GLY A 41 -26.67 -14.60 -3.18
C GLY A 41 -26.25 -13.14 -3.31
N GLY A 42 -25.01 -12.80 -2.91
CA GLY A 42 -24.41 -11.49 -3.12
C GLY A 42 -24.94 -10.34 -2.26
N SER A 43 -25.85 -10.63 -1.34
CA SER A 43 -26.28 -9.66 -0.33
C SER A 43 -25.34 -9.70 0.87
N PHE A 44 -24.90 -8.53 1.36
CA PHE A 44 -23.97 -8.46 2.48
C PHE A 44 -24.10 -7.15 3.26
N VAL A 45 -23.60 -7.17 4.49
CA VAL A 45 -23.35 -5.98 5.31
C VAL A 45 -21.89 -5.60 5.18
N ALA A 46 -21.61 -4.43 4.62
CA ALA A 46 -20.23 -4.01 4.31
C ALA A 46 -19.29 -4.09 5.53
N LYS A 47 -19.79 -3.74 6.73
CA LYS A 47 -18.98 -3.85 7.96
C LYS A 47 -18.58 -5.30 8.25
N GLU A 48 -19.51 -6.25 8.12
CA GLU A 48 -19.21 -7.67 8.38
C GLU A 48 -18.20 -8.24 7.40
N VAL A 49 -18.28 -7.85 6.11
CA VAL A 49 -17.31 -8.27 5.09
C VAL A 49 -15.93 -7.68 5.35
N LYS A 50 -15.86 -6.41 5.78
CA LYS A 50 -14.61 -5.76 6.20
C LYS A 50 -13.96 -6.52 7.35
N ASP A 51 -14.67 -6.61 8.47
CA ASP A 51 -14.19 -7.24 9.70
C ASP A 51 -13.74 -8.70 9.43
N ALA A 52 -14.47 -9.43 8.57
CA ALA A 52 -14.11 -10.79 8.18
C ALA A 52 -12.87 -10.84 7.29
N GLY A 53 -12.69 -9.88 6.37
CA GLY A 53 -11.53 -9.76 5.51
C GLY A 53 -10.26 -9.53 6.32
N ASP A 54 -10.28 -8.49 7.15
CA ASP A 54 -9.18 -8.11 8.05
C ASP A 54 -8.79 -9.31 8.94
N ALA A 55 -9.76 -9.90 9.64
CA ALA A 55 -9.52 -11.02 10.55
C ALA A 55 -8.98 -12.28 9.84
N ALA A 56 -9.52 -12.64 8.67
CA ALA A 56 -9.12 -13.84 7.95
C ALA A 56 -7.71 -13.71 7.34
N ALA A 57 -7.40 -12.57 6.71
CA ALA A 57 -6.07 -12.30 6.15
C ALA A 57 -5.02 -12.21 7.26
N GLN A 58 -5.30 -11.49 8.36
CA GLN A 58 -4.43 -11.43 9.53
C GLN A 58 -4.15 -12.81 10.12
N ALA A 59 -5.18 -13.61 10.35
CA ALA A 59 -5.01 -14.95 10.94
C ALA A 59 -4.12 -15.85 10.06
N TRP A 60 -4.31 -15.82 8.74
CA TRP A 60 -3.49 -16.59 7.81
C TRP A 60 -2.05 -16.11 7.78
N LEU A 61 -1.81 -14.78 7.67
CA LEU A 61 -0.46 -14.20 7.67
C LEU A 61 0.29 -14.49 8.96
N ALA A 62 -0.37 -14.35 10.13
CA ALA A 62 0.22 -14.65 11.42
C ALA A 62 0.65 -16.12 11.53
N ALA A 63 -0.20 -17.07 11.09
CA ALA A 63 0.12 -18.49 11.09
C ALA A 63 1.28 -18.80 10.13
N ALA A 64 1.31 -18.20 8.95
CA ALA A 64 2.34 -18.38 7.94
C ALA A 64 3.70 -17.85 8.42
N LEU A 65 3.74 -16.65 8.98
CA LEU A 65 4.95 -16.06 9.54
C LEU A 65 5.47 -16.85 10.75
N ALA A 66 4.61 -17.23 11.67
CA ALA A 66 5.00 -18.06 12.81
C ALA A 66 5.61 -19.41 12.40
N ALA A 67 5.12 -20.00 11.31
CA ALA A 67 5.66 -21.25 10.78
C ALA A 67 6.99 -21.07 10.03
N ALA A 68 7.10 -20.01 9.21
CA ALA A 68 8.25 -19.81 8.35
C ALA A 68 9.41 -19.04 9.02
N ARG A 69 9.11 -18.13 9.94
CA ARG A 69 10.07 -17.20 10.60
C ARG A 69 9.71 -17.01 12.09
N PRO A 70 9.77 -18.06 12.92
CA PRO A 70 9.32 -18.01 14.33
C PRO A 70 10.10 -17.02 15.20
N ASP A 71 11.30 -16.64 14.79
CA ASP A 71 12.18 -15.74 15.54
C ASP A 71 12.11 -14.28 15.08
N ASP A 72 11.43 -14.00 13.96
CA ASP A 72 11.26 -12.64 13.45
C ASP A 72 10.11 -11.93 14.17
N ALA A 73 10.24 -10.63 14.40
CA ALA A 73 9.17 -9.81 14.94
C ALA A 73 8.17 -9.40 13.83
N VAL A 74 6.97 -9.01 14.23
CA VAL A 74 5.90 -8.57 13.32
C VAL A 74 5.30 -7.27 13.81
N LEU A 75 5.10 -6.32 12.89
CA LEU A 75 4.24 -5.15 13.03
C LEU A 75 3.09 -5.29 12.04
N SER A 76 1.86 -5.25 12.53
CA SER A 76 0.65 -5.40 11.70
C SER A 76 -0.41 -4.40 12.11
N GLU A 77 -1.21 -3.91 11.14
CA GLU A 77 -2.39 -3.11 11.41
C GLU A 77 -3.38 -3.81 12.35
N GLU A 78 -3.62 -5.10 12.12
CA GLU A 78 -4.66 -5.89 12.79
C GLU A 78 -4.17 -6.64 14.03
N ALA A 79 -2.94 -6.37 14.50
CA ALA A 79 -2.39 -6.99 15.69
C ALA A 79 -1.96 -5.95 16.72
N LYS A 80 -2.11 -6.31 18.00
CA LYS A 80 -1.55 -5.46 19.06
C LYS A 80 -0.04 -5.35 18.88
N ASP A 81 0.45 -4.12 18.77
CA ASP A 81 1.89 -3.86 18.66
C ASP A 81 2.66 -4.31 19.91
N ASP A 82 3.78 -4.98 19.68
CA ASP A 82 4.78 -5.28 20.70
C ASP A 82 6.01 -4.40 20.48
N ALA A 83 6.19 -3.39 21.33
CA ALA A 83 7.31 -2.47 21.25
C ALA A 83 8.70 -3.17 21.31
N SER A 84 8.77 -4.45 21.70
CA SER A 84 10.02 -5.22 21.66
C SER A 84 10.57 -5.38 20.23
N ARG A 85 9.72 -5.28 19.19
CA ARG A 85 10.11 -5.31 17.77
C ARG A 85 11.17 -4.25 17.43
N THR A 86 11.16 -3.10 18.11
CA THR A 86 12.14 -2.03 17.88
C THR A 86 13.57 -2.44 18.22
N ARG A 87 13.74 -3.53 18.98
CA ARG A 87 15.03 -4.13 19.32
C ARG A 87 15.35 -5.38 18.49
N ALA A 88 14.40 -5.88 17.69
CA ALA A 88 14.63 -7.02 16.81
C ALA A 88 15.49 -6.62 15.61
N ASP A 89 16.24 -7.57 15.06
CA ASP A 89 17.06 -7.35 13.87
C ASP A 89 16.25 -7.50 12.58
N ARG A 90 15.13 -8.22 12.66
CA ARG A 90 14.22 -8.50 11.54
C ARG A 90 12.79 -8.27 11.97
N VAL A 91 12.04 -7.49 11.18
CA VAL A 91 10.64 -7.16 11.45
C VAL A 91 9.84 -7.26 10.16
N TRP A 92 8.83 -8.09 10.14
CA TRP A 92 7.84 -8.11 9.08
C TRP A 92 6.79 -7.03 9.35
N ILE A 93 6.64 -6.09 8.43
CA ILE A 93 5.65 -5.02 8.49
C ILE A 93 4.57 -5.38 7.49
N ILE A 94 3.35 -5.64 7.98
CA ILE A 94 2.26 -6.18 7.17
C ILE A 94 0.99 -5.35 7.31
N ASP A 95 0.28 -5.20 6.21
CA ASP A 95 -1.10 -4.77 6.15
C ASP A 95 -1.91 -5.89 5.48
N PRO A 96 -2.74 -6.61 6.24
CA PRO A 96 -3.52 -7.72 5.72
C PRO A 96 -4.54 -7.32 4.66
N LEU A 97 -5.05 -6.10 4.71
CA LEU A 97 -6.08 -5.59 3.79
C LEU A 97 -6.06 -4.06 3.68
N ASP A 98 -5.11 -3.49 2.97
CA ASP A 98 -5.13 -2.06 2.60
C ASP A 98 -6.28 -1.78 1.61
N GLY A 99 -7.13 -0.84 1.97
CA GLY A 99 -8.35 -0.56 1.23
C GLY A 99 -9.52 -1.43 1.67
N THR A 100 -9.66 -1.66 2.98
CA THR A 100 -10.77 -2.39 3.60
C THR A 100 -12.14 -1.90 3.12
N ARG A 101 -12.28 -0.61 2.87
CA ARG A 101 -13.51 -0.02 2.31
C ARG A 101 -13.79 -0.56 0.91
N GLU A 102 -12.81 -0.49 0.02
CA GLU A 102 -12.89 -0.93 -1.36
C GLU A 102 -13.11 -2.44 -1.46
N PHE A 103 -12.51 -3.19 -0.55
CA PHE A 103 -12.72 -4.64 -0.45
C PHE A 103 -14.20 -5.00 -0.25
N ALA A 104 -14.95 -4.25 0.56
CA ALA A 104 -16.36 -4.51 0.84
C ALA A 104 -17.31 -3.58 0.06
N GLU A 105 -16.90 -3.15 -1.14
CA GLU A 105 -17.70 -2.21 -1.95
C GLU A 105 -17.90 -2.76 -3.37
N ARG A 106 -19.11 -2.56 -3.91
CA ARG A 106 -19.41 -2.77 -5.34
C ARG A 106 -18.96 -1.54 -6.13
N PRO A 107 -18.63 -1.65 -7.44
CA PRO A 107 -18.24 -0.50 -8.25
C PRO A 107 -19.34 0.57 -8.31
N ASP A 108 -20.60 0.16 -8.30
CA ASP A 108 -21.80 1.01 -8.18
C ASP A 108 -22.92 0.26 -7.45
N ALA A 109 -23.97 0.98 -7.09
CA ALA A 109 -25.10 0.43 -6.29
C ALA A 109 -25.92 -0.64 -7.04
N GLU A 110 -25.85 -0.68 -8.36
CA GLU A 110 -26.60 -1.60 -9.23
C GLU A 110 -25.73 -2.77 -9.73
N ALA A 111 -24.45 -2.78 -9.35
CA ALA A 111 -23.51 -3.82 -9.79
C ALA A 111 -23.97 -5.21 -9.33
N PRO A 112 -24.03 -6.18 -10.24
CA PRO A 112 -24.48 -7.53 -9.91
C PRO A 112 -23.49 -8.25 -8.97
N ALA A 113 -23.94 -9.36 -8.38
CA ALA A 113 -23.06 -10.27 -7.66
C ALA A 113 -21.85 -10.69 -8.53
N GLY A 114 -20.68 -10.80 -7.91
CA GLY A 114 -19.41 -11.05 -8.60
C GLY A 114 -18.68 -9.82 -9.13
N GLN A 115 -19.34 -8.66 -9.18
CA GLN A 115 -18.66 -7.40 -9.51
C GLN A 115 -18.31 -6.65 -8.24
N TRP A 116 -17.03 -6.65 -7.91
CA TRP A 116 -16.46 -5.95 -6.78
C TRP A 116 -15.45 -4.89 -7.25
N ARG A 117 -15.18 -3.90 -6.39
CA ARG A 117 -14.05 -3.02 -6.62
C ARG A 117 -12.74 -3.80 -6.59
N ASP A 118 -11.76 -3.29 -7.33
CA ASP A 118 -10.45 -3.95 -7.53
C ASP A 118 -9.28 -3.21 -6.90
N ASP A 119 -9.55 -2.05 -6.25
CA ASP A 119 -8.53 -1.13 -5.75
C ASP A 119 -8.27 -1.33 -4.24
N PHE A 120 -7.91 -2.55 -3.87
CA PHE A 120 -7.42 -2.95 -2.54
C PHE A 120 -6.18 -3.84 -2.68
N ALA A 121 -5.38 -3.94 -1.62
CA ALA A 121 -4.11 -4.63 -1.66
C ALA A 121 -3.82 -5.43 -0.37
N VAL A 122 -2.79 -6.29 -0.43
CA VAL A 122 -2.13 -6.90 0.73
C VAL A 122 -0.67 -6.45 0.72
N HIS A 123 -0.15 -5.99 1.85
CA HIS A 123 1.22 -5.53 1.98
C HIS A 123 2.03 -6.46 2.87
N VAL A 124 3.20 -6.86 2.40
CA VAL A 124 4.18 -7.64 3.18
C VAL A 124 5.56 -7.07 2.93
N ALA A 125 6.22 -6.55 3.96
CA ALA A 125 7.59 -6.06 3.87
C ALA A 125 8.47 -6.65 4.98
N LEU A 126 9.73 -6.86 4.70
CA LEU A 126 10.76 -7.17 5.68
C LEU A 126 11.66 -5.96 5.88
N TRP A 127 11.71 -5.47 7.10
CA TRP A 127 12.71 -4.51 7.55
C TRP A 127 13.83 -5.22 8.30
N GLN A 128 15.07 -4.84 8.01
CA GLN A 128 16.26 -5.37 8.69
C GLN A 128 17.09 -4.23 9.28
N ARG A 129 17.56 -4.42 10.48
CA ARG A 129 18.40 -3.44 11.19
C ARG A 129 19.66 -3.11 10.38
N GLY A 130 19.87 -1.81 10.15
CA GLY A 130 21.03 -1.31 9.38
C GLY A 130 20.92 -1.44 7.86
N ALA A 131 19.89 -2.12 7.35
CA ALA A 131 19.65 -2.27 5.91
C ALA A 131 18.31 -1.63 5.46
N GLY A 132 17.37 -1.41 6.38
CA GLY A 132 16.04 -0.88 6.05
C GLY A 132 15.12 -1.94 5.44
N LEU A 133 14.28 -1.56 4.50
CA LEU A 133 13.39 -2.47 3.78
C LEU A 133 14.20 -3.31 2.78
N THR A 134 14.27 -4.62 2.99
CA THR A 134 15.12 -5.55 2.22
C THR A 134 14.36 -6.49 1.33
N ALA A 135 13.11 -6.79 1.64
CA ALA A 135 12.19 -7.55 0.81
C ALA A 135 10.78 -6.95 0.92
N GLY A 136 9.99 -7.10 -0.11
CA GLY A 136 8.62 -6.62 -0.09
C GLY A 136 7.79 -7.19 -1.22
N ALA A 137 6.50 -7.40 -0.94
CA ALA A 137 5.50 -7.80 -1.89
C ALA A 137 4.20 -7.05 -1.65
N VAL A 138 3.57 -6.60 -2.73
CA VAL A 138 2.23 -6.04 -2.73
C VAL A 138 1.37 -6.88 -3.67
N ALA A 139 0.36 -7.53 -3.12
CA ALA A 139 -0.64 -8.20 -3.94
C ALA A 139 -1.80 -7.24 -4.26
N LEU A 140 -2.28 -7.29 -5.49
CA LEU A 140 -3.52 -6.68 -5.97
C LEU A 140 -4.49 -7.82 -6.28
N PRO A 141 -5.24 -8.35 -5.27
CA PRO A 141 -5.92 -9.64 -5.39
C PRO A 141 -6.92 -9.66 -6.54
N ALA A 142 -7.75 -8.63 -6.66
CA ALA A 142 -8.79 -8.56 -7.70
C ALA A 142 -8.23 -8.37 -9.12
N ARG A 143 -6.94 -8.01 -9.26
CA ARG A 143 -6.24 -7.90 -10.54
C ARG A 143 -5.37 -9.11 -10.85
N GLY A 144 -5.28 -10.07 -9.94
CA GLY A 144 -4.45 -11.26 -10.09
C GLY A 144 -2.95 -10.95 -10.20
N GLN A 145 -2.49 -9.88 -9.55
CA GLN A 145 -1.10 -9.40 -9.63
C GLN A 145 -0.44 -9.42 -8.26
N VAL A 146 0.84 -9.74 -8.25
CA VAL A 146 1.72 -9.55 -7.09
C VAL A 146 3.01 -8.93 -7.61
N LEU A 147 3.38 -7.79 -7.07
CA LEU A 147 4.64 -7.11 -7.40
C LEU A 147 5.57 -7.22 -6.21
N THR A 148 6.85 -7.49 -6.49
CA THR A 148 7.87 -7.74 -5.47
C THR A 148 9.12 -6.89 -5.68
N THR A 149 9.94 -6.80 -4.66
CA THR A 149 11.29 -6.21 -4.75
C THR A 149 12.19 -6.96 -5.72
N ALA A 150 11.95 -8.24 -5.96
CA ALA A 150 12.73 -9.08 -6.90
C ALA A 150 12.40 -8.82 -8.38
N ASP A 151 11.27 -8.18 -8.70
CA ASP A 151 10.87 -7.93 -10.10
C ASP A 151 11.78 -6.91 -10.82
N GLY A 152 12.52 -6.10 -10.05
CA GLY A 152 13.50 -5.16 -10.56
C GLY A 152 12.94 -3.97 -11.34
N LEU A 153 13.82 -3.26 -12.04
CA LEU A 153 13.49 -2.04 -12.79
C LEU A 153 12.49 -2.29 -13.91
N VAL A 154 11.51 -1.41 -14.03
CA VAL A 154 10.62 -1.35 -15.22
C VAL A 154 11.26 -0.40 -16.23
N PRO A 155 11.54 -0.85 -17.46
CA PRO A 155 12.06 0.02 -18.50
C PRO A 155 11.01 1.05 -18.94
N GLY A 156 11.41 2.31 -18.93
CA GLY A 156 10.71 3.41 -19.57
C GLY A 156 9.60 4.03 -18.73
N ASP A 157 9.81 5.26 -18.33
CA ASP A 157 8.74 6.15 -17.90
C ASP A 157 8.40 7.13 -19.03
N ASP A 158 7.19 7.67 -19.01
CA ASP A 158 6.71 8.68 -19.95
C ASP A 158 6.92 10.11 -19.42
N SER A 159 7.88 10.28 -18.52
CA SER A 159 8.21 11.57 -17.89
C SER A 159 8.52 12.66 -18.89
N ALA A 160 9.12 12.32 -20.02
CA ALA A 160 9.47 13.27 -21.07
C ALA A 160 8.25 13.99 -21.63
N ALA A 161 7.13 13.29 -21.87
CA ALA A 161 5.90 13.88 -22.39
C ALA A 161 5.27 14.86 -21.36
N VAL A 162 5.34 14.53 -20.06
CA VAL A 162 4.89 15.45 -19.00
C VAL A 162 5.76 16.70 -18.93
N LEU A 163 7.08 16.52 -18.99
CA LEU A 163 8.04 17.65 -18.91
C LEU A 163 7.96 18.56 -20.14
N ALA A 164 7.65 18.01 -21.32
CA ALA A 164 7.41 18.77 -22.53
C ALA A 164 6.05 19.49 -22.55
N GLY A 165 5.13 19.13 -21.65
CA GLY A 165 3.76 19.66 -21.64
C GLY A 165 2.84 19.01 -22.67
N ASP A 166 3.21 17.87 -23.22
CA ASP A 166 2.43 17.15 -24.25
C ASP A 166 1.21 16.46 -23.62
N ARG A 167 1.23 16.21 -22.32
CA ARG A 167 0.10 15.72 -21.53
C ARG A 167 0.18 16.19 -20.07
N PRO A 168 -0.95 16.19 -19.33
CA PRO A 168 -0.94 16.54 -17.92
C PRO A 168 -0.17 15.51 -17.07
N LEU A 169 0.29 15.96 -15.91
CA LEU A 169 0.83 15.11 -14.84
C LEU A 169 -0.32 14.39 -14.16
N ARG A 170 -0.36 13.07 -14.24
CA ARG A 170 -1.37 12.22 -13.59
C ARG A 170 -0.94 11.93 -12.16
N ILE A 171 -1.76 12.32 -11.17
CA ILE A 171 -1.48 12.10 -9.75
C ILE A 171 -2.55 11.19 -9.16
N ALA A 172 -2.13 10.06 -8.59
CA ALA A 172 -3.04 9.20 -7.82
C ALA A 172 -3.54 9.97 -6.59
N ALA A 173 -4.84 9.97 -6.37
CA ALA A 173 -5.48 10.65 -5.26
C ALA A 173 -6.41 9.72 -4.50
N SER A 174 -6.59 9.95 -3.20
CA SER A 174 -7.62 9.23 -2.45
C SER A 174 -9.00 9.53 -3.02
N ARG A 175 -9.75 8.49 -3.36
CA ARG A 175 -11.12 8.61 -3.89
C ARG A 175 -12.08 9.26 -2.89
N SER A 176 -11.91 8.98 -1.62
CA SER A 176 -12.86 9.39 -0.58
C SER A 176 -12.40 10.61 0.23
N ARG A 177 -11.11 10.78 0.43
CA ARG A 177 -10.52 11.82 1.28
C ARG A 177 -9.15 12.25 0.74
N PRO A 178 -9.09 12.90 -0.43
CA PRO A 178 -7.83 13.47 -0.90
C PRO A 178 -7.39 14.57 0.08
N PRO A 179 -6.10 14.68 0.41
CA PRO A 179 -5.58 15.83 1.16
C PRO A 179 -5.94 17.15 0.46
N GLU A 180 -6.20 18.22 1.22
CA GLU A 180 -6.63 19.52 0.66
C GLU A 180 -5.66 20.05 -0.40
N PHE A 181 -4.35 19.93 -0.15
CA PHE A 181 -3.34 20.35 -1.11
C PHE A 181 -3.36 19.53 -2.41
N VAL A 182 -3.70 18.23 -2.34
CA VAL A 182 -3.88 17.39 -3.53
C VAL A 182 -5.15 17.81 -4.28
N ALA A 183 -6.25 18.03 -3.55
CA ALA A 183 -7.49 18.49 -4.17
C ALA A 183 -7.32 19.86 -4.88
N ALA A 184 -6.51 20.77 -4.31
CA ALA A 184 -6.20 22.06 -4.91
C ALA A 184 -5.44 21.95 -6.26
N LEU A 185 -4.70 20.86 -6.48
CA LEU A 185 -4.03 20.61 -7.76
C LEU A 185 -5.00 20.32 -8.90
N ALA A 186 -6.24 19.89 -8.61
CA ALA A 186 -7.27 19.64 -9.63
C ALA A 186 -7.68 20.89 -10.43
N GLU A 187 -7.46 22.09 -9.87
CA GLU A 187 -7.74 23.36 -10.54
C GLU A 187 -6.74 23.70 -11.66
N ARG A 188 -5.67 22.94 -11.78
CA ARG A 188 -4.60 23.19 -12.73
C ARG A 188 -4.82 22.43 -14.03
N PRO A 189 -4.68 23.09 -15.21
CA PRO A 189 -4.85 22.44 -16.50
C PRO A 189 -3.72 21.45 -16.85
N ASP A 190 -2.58 21.54 -16.17
CA ASP A 190 -1.41 20.68 -16.36
C ASP A 190 -1.36 19.50 -15.39
N VAL A 191 -2.44 19.28 -14.62
CA VAL A 191 -2.57 18.17 -13.63
C VAL A 191 -3.88 17.43 -13.85
N GLU A 192 -3.83 16.11 -13.73
CA GLU A 192 -5.00 15.22 -13.72
C GLU A 192 -4.97 14.38 -12.44
N LEU A 193 -6.02 14.48 -11.63
CA LEU A 193 -6.17 13.61 -10.47
C LEU A 193 -6.87 12.31 -10.85
N VAL A 194 -6.24 11.17 -10.53
CA VAL A 194 -6.77 9.84 -10.77
C VAL A 194 -7.22 9.22 -9.44
N PRO A 195 -8.53 9.14 -9.16
CA PRO A 195 -9.04 8.67 -7.88
C PRO A 195 -8.91 7.15 -7.74
N MET A 196 -8.27 6.69 -6.65
CA MET A 196 -8.06 5.28 -6.31
C MET A 196 -8.24 5.05 -4.81
N GLY A 197 -8.65 3.82 -4.44
CA GLY A 197 -8.53 3.30 -3.07
C GLY A 197 -7.10 2.86 -2.76
N SER A 198 -6.86 2.30 -1.55
CA SER A 198 -5.61 1.67 -1.14
C SER A 198 -4.34 2.54 -1.33
N ALA A 199 -3.45 2.57 -0.38
CA ALA A 199 -2.14 3.21 -0.55
C ALA A 199 -1.25 2.40 -1.50
N GLY A 200 -1.27 1.07 -1.37
CA GLY A 200 -0.53 0.15 -2.24
C GLY A 200 -0.94 0.27 -3.69
N VAL A 201 -2.23 0.29 -3.99
CA VAL A 201 -2.74 0.47 -5.37
C VAL A 201 -2.20 1.77 -5.97
N LYS A 202 -2.20 2.88 -5.23
CA LYS A 202 -1.70 4.17 -5.71
C LYS A 202 -0.20 4.17 -5.97
N VAL A 203 0.60 3.58 -5.09
CA VAL A 203 2.05 3.48 -5.28
C VAL A 203 2.37 2.55 -6.45
N LEU A 204 1.69 1.41 -6.57
CA LEU A 204 1.92 0.49 -7.69
C LEU A 204 1.47 1.07 -9.03
N ALA A 205 0.43 1.90 -9.06
CA ALA A 205 0.03 2.62 -10.27
C ALA A 205 1.11 3.61 -10.75
N VAL A 206 1.96 4.14 -9.85
CA VAL A 206 3.17 4.88 -10.25
C VAL A 206 4.23 3.91 -10.76
N ALA A 207 4.41 2.77 -10.11
CA ALA A 207 5.42 1.78 -10.45
C ALA A 207 5.19 1.10 -11.81
N ASP A 208 3.95 1.03 -12.28
CA ASP A 208 3.59 0.48 -13.60
C ASP A 208 3.34 1.55 -14.67
N GLY A 209 3.42 2.86 -14.32
CA GLY A 209 3.24 3.97 -15.24
C GLY A 209 1.78 4.33 -15.54
N THR A 210 0.80 3.74 -14.86
CA THR A 210 -0.63 4.11 -14.98
C THR A 210 -0.84 5.56 -14.57
N VAL A 211 -0.14 6.02 -13.54
CA VAL A 211 -0.04 7.41 -13.12
C VAL A 211 1.43 7.83 -12.97
N ASP A 212 1.68 9.11 -12.83
CA ASP A 212 3.03 9.66 -12.79
C ASP A 212 3.52 9.95 -11.37
N ALA A 213 2.60 10.13 -10.42
CA ALA A 213 2.97 10.42 -9.04
C ALA A 213 1.88 9.98 -8.05
N TYR A 214 2.31 9.75 -6.82
CA TYR A 214 1.44 9.67 -5.66
C TYR A 214 2.03 10.53 -4.53
N VAL A 215 1.19 11.39 -3.98
CA VAL A 215 1.52 12.20 -2.82
C VAL A 215 0.43 12.06 -1.76
N HIS A 216 0.85 11.87 -0.51
CA HIS A 216 -0.02 11.74 0.64
C HIS A 216 0.40 12.70 1.73
N GLY A 217 -0.58 13.22 2.46
CA GLY A 217 -0.40 14.03 3.67
C GLY A 217 -1.62 13.88 4.57
N GLY A 218 -1.43 14.13 5.86
CA GLY A 218 -2.47 13.91 6.86
C GLY A 218 -2.34 12.62 7.64
N GLY A 219 -1.24 11.88 7.37
CA GLY A 219 -0.80 10.72 8.13
C GLY A 219 -1.31 9.38 7.62
N GLN A 220 -0.46 8.41 7.82
CA GLN A 220 -0.66 6.98 7.58
C GLN A 220 0.22 6.23 8.59
N TYR A 221 0.18 4.91 8.56
CA TYR A 221 1.07 4.10 9.38
C TYR A 221 2.14 3.42 8.51
N GLU A 222 3.16 2.85 9.16
CA GLU A 222 4.25 2.17 8.44
C GLU A 222 3.75 1.03 7.54
N TRP A 223 2.71 0.30 7.93
CA TRP A 223 2.16 -0.81 7.15
C TRP A 223 1.45 -0.37 5.86
N ASP A 224 0.91 0.87 5.80
CA ASP A 224 0.33 1.42 4.56
C ASP A 224 1.39 1.60 3.46
N SER A 225 2.67 1.77 3.82
CA SER A 225 3.70 2.19 2.85
C SER A 225 4.94 1.30 2.78
N ALA A 226 5.25 0.49 3.80
CA ALA A 226 6.52 -0.26 3.83
C ALA A 226 6.69 -1.16 2.60
N ALA A 227 5.74 -2.02 2.30
CA ALA A 227 5.81 -2.89 1.13
C ALA A 227 5.70 -2.11 -0.20
N PRO A 228 4.74 -1.19 -0.37
CA PRO A 228 4.66 -0.37 -1.57
C PRO A 228 5.95 0.42 -1.86
N VAL A 229 6.56 1.01 -0.83
CA VAL A 229 7.83 1.77 -0.96
C VAL A 229 9.00 0.84 -1.30
N ALA A 230 9.09 -0.34 -0.66
CA ALA A 230 10.13 -1.32 -1.00
C ALA A 230 10.07 -1.70 -2.48
N VAL A 231 8.88 -2.03 -2.98
CA VAL A 231 8.65 -2.38 -4.39
C VAL A 231 8.90 -1.17 -5.32
N ALA A 232 8.43 0.03 -4.96
CA ALA A 232 8.64 1.22 -5.78
C ALA A 232 10.13 1.59 -5.89
N ARG A 233 10.88 1.51 -4.78
CA ARG A 233 12.35 1.75 -4.77
C ARG A 233 13.11 0.73 -5.62
N SER A 234 12.74 -0.55 -5.60
CA SER A 234 13.37 -1.57 -6.45
C SER A 234 13.15 -1.30 -7.94
N ARG A 235 12.10 -0.56 -8.27
CA ARG A 235 11.79 -0.10 -9.64
C ARG A 235 12.41 1.24 -10.00
N GLY A 236 13.22 1.84 -9.11
CA GLY A 236 13.94 3.08 -9.34
C GLY A 236 13.15 4.35 -9.09
N LEU A 237 12.00 4.27 -8.45
CA LEU A 237 11.21 5.44 -8.07
C LEU A 237 11.82 6.17 -6.86
N VAL A 238 11.64 7.47 -6.83
CA VAL A 238 11.88 8.31 -5.65
C VAL A 238 10.73 8.08 -4.67
N CYS A 239 11.08 7.67 -3.44
CA CYS A 239 10.13 7.50 -2.34
C CYS A 239 10.70 8.19 -1.10
N THR A 240 10.14 9.35 -0.74
CA THR A 240 10.60 10.18 0.38
C THR A 240 9.42 10.75 1.16
N ARG A 241 9.70 11.49 2.23
CA ARG A 241 8.77 12.44 2.83
C ARG A 241 8.51 13.59 1.85
N LEU A 242 7.45 14.37 2.09
CA LEU A 242 7.14 15.57 1.29
C LEU A 242 8.27 16.62 1.35
N ASP A 243 8.97 16.73 2.47
CA ASP A 243 10.15 17.62 2.64
C ASP A 243 11.43 17.10 1.99
N GLY A 244 11.39 15.88 1.46
CA GLY A 244 12.54 15.22 0.83
C GLY A 244 13.39 14.38 1.77
N SER A 245 13.09 14.36 3.05
CA SER A 245 13.76 13.47 3.99
C SER A 245 13.43 11.99 3.74
N GLU A 246 14.29 11.10 4.25
CA GLU A 246 14.10 9.66 4.11
C GLU A 246 12.90 9.16 4.92
N LEU A 247 12.28 8.11 4.40
CA LEU A 247 11.26 7.34 5.12
C LEU A 247 11.95 6.38 6.07
N GLU A 248 11.59 6.46 7.35
CA GLU A 248 12.12 5.59 8.40
C GLU A 248 11.02 4.60 8.84
N TYR A 249 11.42 3.34 9.03
CA TYR A 249 10.53 2.23 9.39
C TYR A 249 11.01 1.53 10.65
N ASN A 250 10.12 0.77 11.28
CA ASN A 250 10.30 0.10 12.56
C ASN A 250 10.55 1.07 13.72
N ARG A 251 9.86 2.20 13.71
CA ARG A 251 9.90 3.20 14.79
C ARG A 251 8.99 2.79 15.95
N GLU A 252 9.26 3.32 17.14
CA GLU A 252 8.41 3.10 18.32
C GLU A 252 6.97 3.52 18.07
N ASN A 253 6.77 4.72 17.51
CA ASN A 253 5.48 5.15 16.96
C ASN A 253 5.47 4.85 15.45
N PRO A 254 4.65 3.91 14.97
CA PRO A 254 4.60 3.54 13.55
C PRO A 254 3.87 4.59 12.67
N TRP A 255 3.57 5.76 13.20
CA TRP A 255 2.95 6.86 12.45
C TRP A 255 3.90 7.47 11.44
N LEU A 256 3.44 7.60 10.19
CA LEU A 256 4.13 8.18 9.05
C LEU A 256 3.29 9.36 8.53
N PRO A 257 3.73 10.61 8.67
CA PRO A 257 2.85 11.77 8.43
C PRO A 257 2.56 12.02 6.95
N ASP A 258 3.44 11.61 6.05
CA ASP A 258 3.31 11.90 4.62
C ASP A 258 4.16 10.97 3.74
N LEU A 259 3.89 10.98 2.43
CA LEU A 259 4.59 10.19 1.43
C LEU A 259 4.65 10.92 0.08
N PHE A 260 5.79 10.81 -0.60
CA PHE A 260 6.05 11.33 -1.93
C PHE A 260 6.64 10.22 -2.79
N VAL A 261 5.97 9.87 -3.91
CA VAL A 261 6.40 8.82 -4.84
C VAL A 261 6.28 9.31 -6.27
N CYS A 262 7.38 9.27 -7.05
CA CYS A 262 7.36 9.54 -8.48
C CYS A 262 8.64 9.04 -9.17
N PRO A 263 8.70 8.98 -10.53
CA PRO A 263 9.94 8.85 -11.26
C PRO A 263 10.93 9.97 -10.93
N PRO A 264 12.26 9.68 -10.88
CA PRO A 264 13.29 10.68 -10.55
C PRO A 264 13.23 11.94 -11.43
N ALA A 265 12.92 11.78 -12.73
CA ALA A 265 12.83 12.90 -13.65
C ALA A 265 11.73 13.89 -13.32
N LEU A 266 10.63 13.44 -12.72
CA LEU A 266 9.48 14.27 -12.36
C LEU A 266 9.60 14.90 -10.96
N ALA A 267 10.51 14.44 -10.11
CA ALA A 267 10.60 14.90 -8.73
C ALA A 267 10.77 16.43 -8.58
N PRO A 268 11.61 17.13 -9.37
CA PRO A 268 11.72 18.58 -9.30
C PRO A 268 10.40 19.27 -9.65
N ARG A 269 9.75 18.84 -10.75
CA ARG A 269 8.48 19.41 -11.20
C ARG A 269 7.36 19.21 -10.18
N LEU A 270 7.27 18.01 -9.59
CA LEU A 270 6.25 17.70 -8.61
C LEU A 270 6.46 18.53 -7.32
N ARG A 271 7.71 18.73 -6.88
CA ARG A 271 8.01 19.60 -5.71
C ARG A 271 7.61 21.05 -5.96
N GLU A 272 7.94 21.62 -7.13
CA GLU A 272 7.50 22.96 -7.51
C GLU A 272 5.96 23.08 -7.47
N LEU A 273 5.24 22.08 -7.96
CA LEU A 273 3.77 22.05 -7.90
C LEU A 273 3.25 22.06 -6.46
N LEU A 274 3.83 21.23 -5.60
CA LEU A 274 3.45 21.14 -4.19
C LEU A 274 3.72 22.44 -3.43
N ASP A 275 4.80 23.15 -3.76
CA ASP A 275 5.11 24.47 -3.18
C ASP A 275 4.03 25.50 -3.55
N THR A 276 3.45 25.44 -4.75
CA THR A 276 2.37 26.36 -5.17
C THR A 276 1.07 26.20 -4.38
N VAL A 277 0.85 25.04 -3.78
CA VAL A 277 -0.34 24.73 -2.96
C VAL A 277 -0.04 24.71 -1.46
N GLY A 278 1.12 25.23 -1.07
CA GLY A 278 1.47 25.51 0.32
C GLY A 278 1.90 24.30 1.16
N VAL A 279 2.37 23.21 0.53
CA VAL A 279 2.82 21.99 1.24
C VAL A 279 3.96 22.29 2.21
N ALA A 280 4.84 23.24 1.94
CA ALA A 280 5.90 23.66 2.85
C ALA A 280 5.37 24.12 4.24
N SER A 281 4.12 24.58 4.32
CA SER A 281 3.47 24.95 5.59
C SER A 281 2.81 23.77 6.31
N VAL A 282 2.56 22.65 5.61
CA VAL A 282 1.92 21.44 6.18
C VAL A 282 2.97 20.51 6.80
N VAL A 283 4.15 20.46 6.24
CA VAL A 283 5.28 19.60 6.68
C VAL A 283 5.81 19.97 8.07
N GLY A 284 5.56 21.21 8.53
CA GLY A 284 5.99 21.68 9.87
C GLY A 284 5.09 21.28 11.04
N VAL A 285 4.01 20.54 10.81
CA VAL A 285 3.06 20.15 11.87
C VAL A 285 3.27 18.68 12.26
N ASP A 286 4.44 18.38 12.80
CA ASP A 286 4.78 17.10 13.44
C ASP A 286 4.10 16.96 14.83
N SER A 287 2.94 17.53 15.03
CA SER A 287 2.27 17.51 16.33
C SER A 287 0.81 17.13 16.19
N LYS A 288 0.54 15.83 16.18
CA LYS A 288 -0.58 15.28 16.94
C LYS A 288 -0.18 13.91 17.44
N GLU A 289 0.01 13.82 18.75
CA GLU A 289 -0.04 12.57 19.48
C GLU A 289 -1.20 11.76 18.94
N GLY A 290 -0.88 10.63 18.29
CA GLY A 290 -1.87 9.76 17.71
C GLY A 290 -2.75 9.22 18.82
N ALA A 291 -4.05 9.47 18.74
CA ALA A 291 -5.00 8.62 19.41
C ALA A 291 -4.77 7.21 18.87
N GLN A 292 -4.42 6.29 19.76
CA GLN A 292 -4.38 4.86 19.45
C GLN A 292 -5.78 4.40 18.99
N PRO A 293 -5.84 3.46 18.01
CA PRO A 293 -7.09 2.83 17.61
C PRO A 293 -7.74 2.06 18.74
#